data_c4f8bfcb31b09d8fd32878eb00a5a73b
#
_entry.id   c4f8bfcb31b09d8fd32878eb00a5a73b
#
_cell.length_a   1.000
_cell.length_b   1.000
_cell.length_c   1.000
_cell.angle_alpha   90.00
_cell.angle_beta   90.00
_cell.angle_gamma   90.00
#
_symmetry.space_group_name_H-M   'P 1'
#
loop_
_entity.id
_entity.type
_entity.pdbx_description
1 polymer ?
#
loop_
_entity_poly.entity_id
_entity_poly.type
_entity_poly.pdbx_seq_one_letter_code
_entity_poly.pdbx_strand_id
1 'polypeptide(L)'
;MSFAEIIGQGKAVRILTGVLERKRIASSYIFCGEPGIGKKLTALNFAKALNCLKDRDALSVMRDESLPPQPPPLAKGGITGGDSSLLTPHSLPVDACDQCESCMKINSGSHPDLLLVAPEDRQIKIEEIRLIDDALSFRPFEGRKKIVIVDDADTMNIASANAFLKTLEEPPGDSVIVLISSRPDRLPATIRSRCSRVNFFALSLGHCKQVLRGKVPDEELETMARLSAGKPGLALSTDLKEEIVWFSGLLKAMLNAEKDSWASREEMDKWFEYVLTMMRDAAVFRITADASQLINADMADLREYVHKLGKYTELQVIIDIYKELSLVKGLLMFNLNKSLTWNYTASLLRKGLVV
;
A
#
# COMPACT_ATOMS: atom_id res chain seq x y z
N MET A 1 -0.71 16.94 -3.63
CA MET A 1 -1.56 16.11 -2.74
C MET A 1 -1.04 16.17 -1.33
N SER A 2 -1.89 16.51 -0.38
CA SER A 2 -1.64 16.54 1.06
C SER A 2 -2.21 15.28 1.73
N PHE A 3 -1.98 15.09 3.03
CA PHE A 3 -2.63 14.01 3.78
C PHE A 3 -4.17 14.11 3.77
N ALA A 4 -4.70 15.33 3.69
CA ALA A 4 -6.15 15.56 3.61
C ALA A 4 -6.77 14.99 2.32
N GLU A 5 -5.98 14.81 1.27
CA GLU A 5 -6.42 14.26 -0.02
C GLU A 5 -6.26 12.73 -0.11
N ILE A 6 -5.67 12.09 0.92
CA ILE A 6 -5.53 10.63 0.95
C ILE A 6 -6.85 9.99 1.35
N ILE A 7 -7.51 9.38 0.38
CA ILE A 7 -8.82 8.78 0.54
C ILE A 7 -8.70 7.37 1.13
N GLY A 8 -9.53 7.06 2.11
CA GLY A 8 -9.73 5.70 2.63
C GLY A 8 -8.67 5.17 3.59
N GLN A 9 -7.56 5.90 3.82
CA GLN A 9 -6.47 5.47 4.71
C GLN A 9 -6.40 6.25 6.03
N GLY A 10 -7.55 6.64 6.58
CA GLY A 10 -7.65 7.51 7.74
C GLY A 10 -6.88 7.04 8.99
N LYS A 11 -6.68 5.72 9.19
CA LYS A 11 -5.88 5.20 10.30
C LYS A 11 -4.39 5.45 10.09
N ALA A 12 -3.87 5.18 8.89
CA ALA A 12 -2.46 5.42 8.54
C ALA A 12 -2.14 6.92 8.60
N VAL A 13 -3.01 7.75 8.02
CA VAL A 13 -2.89 9.22 8.06
C VAL A 13 -2.85 9.72 9.49
N ARG A 14 -3.77 9.31 10.37
CA ARG A 14 -3.77 9.72 11.79
C ARG A 14 -2.50 9.32 12.55
N ILE A 15 -1.92 8.15 12.26
CA ILE A 15 -0.65 7.74 12.87
C ILE A 15 0.46 8.69 12.42
N LEU A 16 0.58 8.97 11.13
CA LEU A 16 1.65 9.80 10.59
C LEU A 16 1.52 11.28 10.99
N THR A 17 0.31 11.85 10.95
CA THR A 17 0.08 13.23 11.44
C THR A 17 0.37 13.35 12.93
N GLY A 18 -0.06 12.38 13.75
CA GLY A 18 0.25 12.38 15.19
C GLY A 18 1.74 12.24 15.52
N VAL A 19 2.52 11.55 14.66
CA VAL A 19 3.99 11.49 14.75
C VAL A 19 4.61 12.85 14.46
N LEU A 20 4.12 13.54 13.42
CA LEU A 20 4.59 14.87 13.03
C LEU A 20 4.26 15.92 14.11
N GLU A 21 3.04 15.94 14.61
CA GLU A 21 2.57 16.86 15.65
C GLU A 21 3.40 16.73 16.94
N ARG A 22 3.67 15.49 17.35
CA ARG A 22 4.48 15.22 18.55
C ARG A 22 5.98 15.35 18.33
N LYS A 23 6.42 15.59 17.11
CA LYS A 23 7.84 15.63 16.71
C LYS A 23 8.64 14.36 17.14
N ARG A 24 7.94 13.21 17.24
CA ARG A 24 8.52 11.91 17.59
C ARG A 24 8.60 11.01 16.37
N ILE A 25 9.44 11.41 15.42
CA ILE A 25 9.62 10.72 14.16
C ILE A 25 10.59 9.56 14.36
N ALA A 26 10.14 8.34 14.09
CA ALA A 26 11.03 7.19 14.07
C ALA A 26 11.97 7.29 12.85
N SER A 27 13.16 6.72 12.98
CA SER A 27 14.11 6.67 11.87
C SER A 27 13.69 5.72 10.75
N SER A 28 12.87 4.71 11.05
CA SER A 28 12.48 3.70 10.08
C SER A 28 11.01 3.32 10.22
N TYR A 29 10.31 3.25 9.09
CA TYR A 29 8.91 2.85 8.97
C TYR A 29 8.77 1.68 8.00
N ILE A 30 7.75 0.84 8.21
CA ILE A 30 7.30 -0.13 7.24
C ILE A 30 5.81 0.06 6.95
N PHE A 31 5.47 0.40 5.71
CA PHE A 31 4.11 0.57 5.21
C PHE A 31 3.63 -0.75 4.62
N CYS A 32 2.72 -1.40 5.32
CA CYS A 32 2.25 -2.74 5.01
C CYS A 32 0.84 -2.72 4.42
N GLY A 33 0.60 -3.49 3.37
CA GLY A 33 -0.74 -3.68 2.79
C GLY A 33 -0.68 -4.02 1.30
N GLU A 34 -1.80 -4.39 0.71
CA GLU A 34 -1.94 -4.77 -0.69
C GLU A 34 -1.35 -3.73 -1.67
N PRO A 35 -0.94 -4.13 -2.89
CA PRO A 35 -0.51 -3.18 -3.91
C PRO A 35 -1.69 -2.28 -4.34
N GLY A 36 -1.40 -1.08 -4.85
CA GLY A 36 -2.43 -0.19 -5.42
C GLY A 36 -3.36 0.53 -4.42
N ILE A 37 -3.14 0.42 -3.09
CA ILE A 37 -3.98 1.05 -2.05
C ILE A 37 -3.46 2.42 -1.57
N GLY A 38 -2.42 2.98 -2.19
CA GLY A 38 -1.91 4.33 -1.92
C GLY A 38 -0.73 4.41 -0.93
N LYS A 39 -0.02 3.31 -0.64
CA LYS A 39 1.16 3.31 0.25
C LYS A 39 2.25 4.28 -0.20
N LYS A 40 2.67 4.19 -1.47
CA LYS A 40 3.70 5.06 -2.07
C LYS A 40 3.29 6.52 -2.05
N LEU A 41 2.03 6.81 -2.40
CA LEU A 41 1.47 8.15 -2.33
C LEU A 41 1.56 8.73 -0.92
N THR A 42 1.19 7.92 0.08
CA THR A 42 1.28 8.31 1.49
C THR A 42 2.72 8.52 1.95
N ALA A 43 3.67 7.69 1.50
CA ALA A 43 5.09 7.85 1.80
C ALA A 43 5.65 9.17 1.22
N LEU A 44 5.29 9.51 -0.02
CA LEU A 44 5.66 10.78 -0.65
C LEU A 44 5.05 11.97 0.10
N ASN A 45 3.79 11.87 0.54
CA ASN A 45 3.17 12.95 1.33
C ASN A 45 3.81 13.08 2.71
N PHE A 46 4.21 11.98 3.33
CA PHE A 46 4.98 12.01 4.56
C PHE A 46 6.35 12.69 4.37
N ALA A 47 7.04 12.37 3.27
CA ALA A 47 8.29 13.02 2.91
C ALA A 47 8.11 14.54 2.70
N LYS A 48 7.04 14.95 2.01
CA LYS A 48 6.71 16.37 1.86
C LYS A 48 6.44 17.05 3.20
N ALA A 49 5.65 16.44 4.07
CA ALA A 49 5.36 17.01 5.38
C ALA A 49 6.62 17.18 6.25
N LEU A 50 7.58 16.24 6.16
CA LEU A 50 8.86 16.32 6.86
C LEU A 50 9.75 17.48 6.37
N ASN A 51 9.70 17.77 5.07
CA ASN A 51 10.58 18.77 4.43
C ASN A 51 9.85 20.04 3.96
N CYS A 52 8.56 20.22 4.30
CA CYS A 52 7.76 21.39 3.90
C CYS A 52 8.35 22.68 4.47
N LEU A 53 8.54 23.68 3.59
CA LEU A 53 9.12 24.98 3.98
C LEU A 53 8.12 25.88 4.71
N LYS A 54 6.82 25.69 4.52
CA LYS A 54 5.76 26.53 5.12
C LYS A 54 5.85 26.61 6.64
N ASP A 55 6.33 25.55 7.29
CA ASP A 55 6.58 25.53 8.74
C ASP A 55 7.85 26.29 9.15
N ARG A 56 8.76 26.60 8.20
CA ARG A 56 9.95 27.41 8.50
C ARG A 56 9.58 28.88 8.75
N ASP A 57 8.64 29.38 7.98
CA ASP A 57 8.24 30.79 8.06
C ASP A 57 7.50 31.08 9.36
N ALA A 58 6.69 30.16 9.87
CA ALA A 58 6.03 30.29 11.16
C ALA A 58 7.00 30.31 12.35
N LEU A 59 8.15 29.63 12.25
CA LEU A 59 9.19 29.63 13.29
C LEU A 59 10.20 30.78 13.14
N SER A 60 10.39 31.31 11.94
CA SER A 60 11.29 32.47 11.70
C SER A 60 10.62 33.76 12.18
N VAL A 61 9.33 33.92 12.01
CA VAL A 61 8.58 35.08 12.51
C VAL A 61 8.60 35.17 14.05
N MET A 62 8.74 34.04 14.76
CA MET A 62 8.89 34.04 16.22
C MET A 62 10.32 34.31 16.72
N ARG A 63 11.30 34.43 15.84
CA ARG A 63 12.70 34.71 16.22
C ARG A 63 13.14 36.16 16.03
N ASP A 64 12.29 37.01 15.46
CA ASP A 64 12.68 38.37 15.08
C ASP A 64 11.84 39.46 15.80
N GLU A 65 11.44 39.21 17.04
CA GLU A 65 10.99 40.28 17.91
C GLU A 65 11.86 40.32 19.16
N SER A 66 12.72 41.31 19.17
CA SER A 66 13.47 41.76 20.32
C SER A 66 12.54 42.08 21.51
N LEU A 67 12.28 41.12 22.38
CA LEU A 67 11.77 41.37 23.70
C LEU A 67 12.93 41.48 24.70
N PRO A 68 12.98 42.55 25.52
CA PRO A 68 13.94 42.62 26.60
C PRO A 68 13.68 41.53 27.65
N PRO A 69 14.70 41.08 28.39
CA PRO A 69 14.55 39.99 29.37
C PRO A 69 13.61 40.41 30.50
N GLN A 70 12.54 39.61 30.69
CA GLN A 70 11.65 39.77 31.84
C GLN A 70 12.31 39.17 33.11
N PRO A 71 12.16 39.85 34.27
CA PRO A 71 12.67 39.34 35.53
C PRO A 71 11.86 38.10 36.02
N PRO A 72 12.45 37.26 36.87
CA PRO A 72 11.80 36.03 37.32
C PRO A 72 10.60 36.29 38.22
N PRO A 73 9.51 35.51 38.12
CA PRO A 73 8.33 35.68 38.98
C PRO A 73 8.61 35.19 40.39
N LEU A 74 8.33 36.05 41.34
CA LEU A 74 8.27 35.73 42.78
C LEU A 74 7.01 34.87 43.06
N ALA A 75 7.24 33.78 43.79
CA ALA A 75 6.19 32.90 44.27
C ALA A 75 5.29 33.60 45.35
N LYS A 76 3.98 33.37 45.28
CA LYS A 76 3.11 32.94 46.38
C LYS A 76 1.62 33.00 46.07
N GLY A 77 0.95 31.90 46.24
CA GLY A 77 -0.28 31.75 47.02
C GLY A 77 -1.61 32.04 46.33
N GLY A 78 -2.51 31.07 46.32
CA GLY A 78 -3.94 31.27 46.30
C GLY A 78 -4.74 30.36 45.36
N ILE A 79 -5.36 29.37 45.94
CA ILE A 79 -6.37 28.48 45.34
C ILE A 79 -7.65 29.26 45.16
N THR A 80 -8.27 29.22 44.00
CA THR A 80 -9.74 29.18 43.83
C THR A 80 -10.05 28.76 42.37
N GLY A 81 -11.05 27.86 42.25
CA GLY A 81 -11.44 27.24 40.99
C GLY A 81 -12.13 28.22 40.03
N GLY A 82 -12.12 27.86 38.82
CA GLY A 82 -12.82 28.54 37.72
C GLY A 82 -12.55 27.78 36.43
N ASP A 83 -13.56 27.09 35.95
CA ASP A 83 -13.60 26.54 34.60
C ASP A 83 -13.13 27.59 33.59
N SER A 84 -12.07 27.27 32.91
CA SER A 84 -11.67 27.99 31.71
C SER A 84 -11.15 26.93 30.73
N SER A 85 -12.07 26.42 29.96
CA SER A 85 -11.76 25.76 28.68
C SER A 85 -11.09 26.78 27.76
N LEU A 86 -9.81 27.07 28.03
CA LEU A 86 -8.94 27.70 27.06
C LEU A 86 -8.76 26.72 25.91
N LEU A 87 -9.62 26.85 24.93
CA LEU A 87 -9.41 26.34 23.58
C LEU A 87 -8.03 26.83 23.13
N THR A 88 -7.03 26.00 23.33
CA THR A 88 -5.77 26.17 22.60
C THR A 88 -6.11 26.27 21.13
N PRO A 89 -5.59 27.26 20.40
CA PRO A 89 -5.82 27.33 18.96
C PRO A 89 -5.40 25.99 18.39
N HIS A 90 -6.33 25.31 17.73
CA HIS A 90 -6.07 24.07 17.00
C HIS A 90 -4.89 24.37 16.08
N SER A 91 -3.71 23.86 16.44
CA SER A 91 -2.59 23.81 15.52
C SER A 91 -3.12 23.04 14.31
N LEU A 92 -3.14 23.69 13.15
CA LEU A 92 -3.48 23.05 11.89
C LEU A 92 -2.68 21.75 11.81
N PRO A 93 -3.28 20.64 11.40
CA PRO A 93 -2.55 19.40 11.28
C PRO A 93 -1.29 19.63 10.45
N VAL A 94 -0.16 19.15 10.94
CA VAL A 94 1.12 19.30 10.25
C VAL A 94 1.03 18.49 8.95
N ASP A 95 0.82 19.18 7.83
CA ASP A 95 0.63 18.61 6.51
C ASP A 95 1.48 19.36 5.48
N ALA A 96 1.73 18.72 4.35
CA ALA A 96 2.42 19.34 3.23
C ALA A 96 1.58 20.46 2.60
N CYS A 97 2.22 21.59 2.26
CA CYS A 97 1.50 22.70 1.61
C CYS A 97 1.31 22.51 0.10
N ASP A 98 2.00 21.57 -0.53
CA ASP A 98 2.04 21.29 -1.98
C ASP A 98 2.43 22.47 -2.90
N GLN A 99 2.78 23.61 -2.35
CA GLN A 99 3.05 24.85 -3.09
C GLN A 99 4.50 25.32 -2.95
N CYS A 100 5.20 24.99 -1.86
CA CYS A 100 6.58 25.41 -1.67
C CYS A 100 7.52 24.61 -2.57
N GLU A 101 8.70 25.15 -2.78
CA GLU A 101 9.73 24.57 -3.67
C GLU A 101 10.08 23.13 -3.29
N SER A 102 10.26 22.84 -2.00
CA SER A 102 10.51 21.47 -1.53
C SER A 102 9.37 20.51 -1.87
N CYS A 103 8.10 20.89 -1.63
CA CYS A 103 6.96 20.06 -1.99
C CYS A 103 6.87 19.83 -3.51
N MET A 104 7.14 20.86 -4.33
CA MET A 104 7.15 20.72 -5.79
C MET A 104 8.27 19.79 -6.27
N LYS A 105 9.49 19.94 -5.73
CA LYS A 105 10.61 19.05 -6.04
C LYS A 105 10.33 17.59 -5.65
N ILE A 106 9.70 17.34 -4.50
CA ILE A 106 9.33 15.98 -4.11
C ILE A 106 8.28 15.41 -5.05
N ASN A 107 7.29 16.20 -5.47
CA ASN A 107 6.27 15.75 -6.43
C ASN A 107 6.86 15.41 -7.80
N SER A 108 7.88 16.14 -8.26
CA SER A 108 8.60 15.88 -9.52
C SER A 108 9.71 14.83 -9.40
N GLY A 109 9.99 14.33 -8.18
CA GLY A 109 11.08 13.37 -7.94
C GLY A 109 12.49 13.98 -8.03
N SER A 110 12.61 15.31 -8.03
CA SER A 110 13.91 16.04 -8.20
C SER A 110 14.49 16.59 -6.90
N HIS A 111 13.89 16.26 -5.74
CA HIS A 111 14.38 16.75 -4.45
C HIS A 111 15.68 16.03 -4.04
N PRO A 112 16.79 16.75 -3.76
CA PRO A 112 18.10 16.13 -3.49
C PRO A 112 18.15 15.28 -2.22
N ASP A 113 17.24 15.53 -1.27
CA ASP A 113 17.14 14.78 -0.02
C ASP A 113 16.04 13.71 -0.03
N LEU A 114 15.50 13.38 -1.20
CA LEU A 114 14.59 12.25 -1.40
C LEU A 114 15.23 11.23 -2.35
N LEU A 115 15.47 10.03 -1.84
CA LEU A 115 15.86 8.88 -2.66
C LEU A 115 14.69 7.90 -2.74
N LEU A 116 14.27 7.60 -3.96
CA LEU A 116 13.27 6.58 -4.23
C LEU A 116 13.98 5.37 -4.87
N VAL A 117 13.93 4.23 -4.18
CA VAL A 117 14.47 2.96 -4.66
C VAL A 117 13.32 2.03 -4.97
N ALA A 118 13.32 1.45 -6.15
CA ALA A 118 12.38 0.44 -6.60
C ALA A 118 13.15 -0.76 -7.18
N PRO A 119 12.57 -1.96 -7.19
CA PRO A 119 13.27 -3.14 -7.69
C PRO A 119 13.60 -3.01 -9.18
N GLU A 120 14.86 -3.27 -9.53
CA GLU A 120 15.28 -3.56 -10.88
C GLU A 120 15.17 -5.07 -11.13
N ASP A 121 14.71 -5.49 -12.31
CA ASP A 121 14.50 -6.92 -12.63
C ASP A 121 13.73 -7.68 -11.54
N ARG A 122 12.75 -7.02 -10.91
CA ARG A 122 11.90 -7.59 -9.85
C ARG A 122 12.60 -7.93 -8.52
N GLN A 123 13.83 -7.47 -8.33
CA GLN A 123 14.58 -7.64 -7.08
C GLN A 123 15.31 -6.36 -6.71
N ILE A 124 15.40 -6.11 -5.41
CA ILE A 124 16.31 -5.12 -4.85
C ILE A 124 17.62 -5.85 -4.51
N LYS A 125 18.66 -5.50 -5.24
CA LYS A 125 20.00 -6.09 -5.12
C LYS A 125 20.82 -5.32 -4.07
N ILE A 126 22.01 -5.80 -3.77
CA ILE A 126 22.88 -5.16 -2.77
C ILE A 126 23.41 -3.78 -3.23
N GLU A 127 23.50 -3.58 -4.55
CA GLU A 127 23.94 -2.31 -5.15
C GLU A 127 22.99 -1.17 -4.79
N GLU A 128 21.67 -1.39 -4.82
CA GLU A 128 20.67 -0.39 -4.43
C GLU A 128 20.76 -0.07 -2.92
N ILE A 129 21.11 -1.04 -2.09
CA ILE A 129 21.32 -0.80 -0.66
C ILE A 129 22.58 0.04 -0.43
N ARG A 130 23.67 -0.20 -1.18
CA ARG A 130 24.87 0.63 -1.10
C ARG A 130 24.61 2.09 -1.53
N LEU A 131 23.76 2.29 -2.56
CA LEU A 131 23.32 3.64 -2.94
C LEU A 131 22.55 4.34 -1.80
N ILE A 132 21.74 3.59 -1.04
CA ILE A 132 21.07 4.12 0.14
C ILE A 132 22.09 4.53 1.21
N ASP A 133 23.06 3.67 1.52
CA ASP A 133 24.09 3.93 2.53
C ASP A 133 24.92 5.15 2.15
N ASP A 134 25.34 5.25 0.89
CA ASP A 134 26.09 6.39 0.35
C ASP A 134 25.25 7.68 0.46
N ALA A 135 23.98 7.64 0.05
CA ALA A 135 23.10 8.78 0.15
C ALA A 135 22.89 9.24 1.59
N LEU A 136 22.72 8.31 2.53
CA LEU A 136 22.50 8.61 3.94
C LEU A 136 23.76 9.04 4.70
N SER A 137 24.95 8.79 4.15
CA SER A 137 26.23 9.24 4.75
C SER A 137 26.37 10.77 4.79
N PHE A 138 25.64 11.47 3.91
CA PHE A 138 25.65 12.93 3.84
C PHE A 138 24.47 13.54 4.61
N ARG A 139 24.70 14.71 5.22
CA ARG A 139 23.61 15.50 5.81
C ARG A 139 22.61 15.96 4.74
N PRO A 140 21.35 16.27 5.12
CA PRO A 140 20.41 16.88 4.19
C PRO A 140 20.98 18.13 3.54
N PHE A 141 20.75 18.27 2.24
CA PHE A 141 21.28 19.40 1.45
C PHE A 141 20.39 20.65 1.60
N GLU A 142 19.10 20.53 1.39
CA GLU A 142 18.16 21.64 1.49
C GLU A 142 16.96 21.34 2.42
N GLY A 143 16.66 20.06 2.65
CA GLY A 143 15.60 19.59 3.52
C GLY A 143 15.96 19.61 5.02
N ARG A 144 14.99 19.27 5.87
CA ARG A 144 15.21 18.99 7.30
C ARG A 144 15.65 17.56 7.55
N LYS A 145 15.22 16.65 6.68
CA LYS A 145 15.48 15.22 6.77
C LYS A 145 15.88 14.68 5.41
N LYS A 146 16.80 13.73 5.41
CA LYS A 146 17.09 12.90 4.26
C LYS A 146 16.15 11.71 4.28
N ILE A 147 15.40 11.50 3.20
CA ILE A 147 14.33 10.53 3.15
C ILE A 147 14.62 9.49 2.10
N VAL A 148 14.55 8.24 2.49
CA VAL A 148 14.66 7.09 1.59
C VAL A 148 13.34 6.36 1.58
N ILE A 149 12.76 6.17 0.41
CA ILE A 149 11.57 5.34 0.21
C ILE A 149 12.00 4.12 -0.61
N VAL A 150 11.86 2.95 -0.03
CA VAL A 150 12.14 1.68 -0.69
C VAL A 150 10.80 1.04 -1.06
N ASP A 151 10.46 1.09 -2.34
CA ASP A 151 9.23 0.49 -2.86
C ASP A 151 9.42 -1.01 -3.06
N ASP A 152 8.36 -1.80 -2.86
CA ASP A 152 8.36 -3.26 -2.90
C ASP A 152 9.55 -3.90 -2.15
N ALA A 153 9.79 -3.43 -0.93
CA ALA A 153 10.91 -3.86 -0.08
C ALA A 153 10.97 -5.37 0.17
N ASP A 154 9.84 -6.08 0.06
CA ASP A 154 9.76 -7.55 0.15
C ASP A 154 10.41 -8.29 -1.04
N THR A 155 10.91 -7.56 -2.04
CA THR A 155 11.70 -8.10 -3.16
C THR A 155 13.21 -8.12 -2.88
N MET A 156 13.66 -7.62 -1.73
CA MET A 156 15.05 -7.72 -1.30
C MET A 156 15.49 -9.19 -1.25
N ASN A 157 16.65 -9.48 -1.83
CA ASN A 157 17.28 -10.78 -1.62
C ASN A 157 17.95 -10.85 -0.24
N ILE A 158 18.39 -12.03 0.17
CA ILE A 158 18.99 -12.25 1.51
C ILE A 158 20.23 -11.36 1.72
N ALA A 159 21.05 -11.18 0.69
CA ALA A 159 22.27 -10.39 0.77
C ALA A 159 21.96 -8.89 0.97
N SER A 160 21.03 -8.34 0.18
CA SER A 160 20.57 -6.95 0.32
C SER A 160 19.88 -6.71 1.66
N ALA A 161 19.01 -7.62 2.09
CA ALA A 161 18.34 -7.52 3.38
C ALA A 161 19.34 -7.50 4.55
N ASN A 162 20.35 -8.37 4.53
CA ASN A 162 21.39 -8.40 5.56
C ASN A 162 22.28 -7.15 5.55
N ALA A 163 22.66 -6.67 4.36
CA ALA A 163 23.44 -5.43 4.24
C ALA A 163 22.67 -4.23 4.84
N PHE A 164 21.36 -4.18 4.64
CA PHE A 164 20.53 -3.08 5.10
C PHE A 164 20.30 -3.04 6.64
N LEU A 165 20.55 -4.15 7.34
CA LEU A 165 20.36 -4.22 8.80
C LEU A 165 21.21 -3.19 9.54
N LYS A 166 22.45 -2.97 9.11
CA LYS A 166 23.36 -1.99 9.74
C LYS A 166 22.77 -0.57 9.71
N THR A 167 22.26 -0.17 8.56
CA THR A 167 21.66 1.16 8.37
C THR A 167 20.36 1.32 9.17
N LEU A 168 19.60 0.24 9.35
CA LEU A 168 18.38 0.25 10.18
C LEU A 168 18.68 0.23 11.69
N GLU A 169 19.84 -0.31 12.11
CA GLU A 169 20.28 -0.33 13.51
C GLU A 169 20.81 1.04 13.97
N GLU A 170 21.64 1.65 13.12
CA GLU A 170 22.30 2.93 13.40
C GLU A 170 22.00 3.94 12.28
N PRO A 171 20.73 4.34 12.10
CA PRO A 171 20.37 5.28 11.05
C PRO A 171 20.96 6.68 11.35
N PRO A 172 21.49 7.38 10.35
CA PRO A 172 21.97 8.74 10.53
C PRO A 172 20.90 9.66 11.11
N GLY A 173 21.26 10.54 12.06
CA GLY A 173 20.32 11.28 12.90
C GLY A 173 19.27 12.13 12.18
N ASP A 174 19.56 12.59 10.97
CA ASP A 174 18.66 13.40 10.16
C ASP A 174 18.06 12.63 8.98
N SER A 175 17.94 11.31 9.10
CA SER A 175 17.35 10.45 8.09
C SER A 175 15.98 9.87 8.52
N VAL A 176 15.16 9.53 7.52
CA VAL A 176 13.93 8.76 7.67
C VAL A 176 13.87 7.75 6.53
N ILE A 177 13.72 6.48 6.88
CA ILE A 177 13.61 5.37 5.93
C ILE A 177 12.17 4.85 5.94
N VAL A 178 11.55 4.73 4.77
CA VAL A 178 10.21 4.17 4.60
C VAL A 178 10.26 2.97 3.68
N LEU A 179 10.06 1.78 4.23
CA LEU A 179 9.92 0.54 3.48
C LEU A 179 8.45 0.36 3.09
N ILE A 180 8.15 0.11 1.84
CA ILE A 180 6.81 -0.21 1.36
C ILE A 180 6.80 -1.70 1.02
N SER A 181 5.86 -2.45 1.58
CA SER A 181 5.77 -3.88 1.34
C SER A 181 4.31 -4.32 1.18
N SER A 182 4.07 -5.18 0.22
CA SER A 182 2.80 -5.90 0.06
C SER A 182 2.81 -7.25 0.78
N ARG A 183 3.98 -7.81 1.02
CA ARG A 183 4.18 -9.11 1.69
C ARG A 183 5.23 -8.97 2.82
N PRO A 184 4.89 -8.25 3.91
CA PRO A 184 5.85 -7.94 4.97
C PRO A 184 6.48 -9.20 5.61
N ASP A 185 5.80 -10.34 5.55
CA ASP A 185 6.31 -11.60 6.09
C ASP A 185 7.48 -12.19 5.28
N ARG A 186 7.72 -11.72 4.04
CA ARG A 186 8.91 -12.05 3.26
C ARG A 186 10.15 -11.32 3.73
N LEU A 187 9.98 -10.17 4.40
CA LEU A 187 11.10 -9.46 5.01
C LEU A 187 11.59 -10.20 6.26
N PRO A 188 12.89 -10.30 6.48
CA PRO A 188 13.45 -10.86 7.70
C PRO A 188 12.84 -10.22 8.96
N ALA A 189 12.62 -11.03 9.99
CA ALA A 189 12.09 -10.54 11.27
C ALA A 189 12.99 -9.46 11.89
N THR A 190 14.28 -9.52 11.62
CA THR A 190 15.30 -8.53 12.04
C THR A 190 15.07 -7.14 11.43
N ILE A 191 14.64 -7.03 10.17
CA ILE A 191 14.24 -5.76 9.53
C ILE A 191 12.93 -5.28 10.15
N ARG A 192 11.93 -6.17 10.22
CA ARG A 192 10.59 -5.82 10.71
C ARG A 192 10.58 -5.30 12.15
N SER A 193 11.46 -5.84 13.01
CA SER A 193 11.55 -5.42 14.41
C SER A 193 12.16 -4.02 14.61
N ARG A 194 12.87 -3.49 13.61
CA ARG A 194 13.52 -2.17 13.64
C ARG A 194 12.68 -1.06 13.00
N CYS A 195 11.55 -1.42 12.42
CA CYS A 195 10.69 -0.47 11.72
C CYS A 195 9.36 -0.25 12.46
N SER A 196 8.94 1.01 12.57
CA SER A 196 7.58 1.36 13.01
C SER A 196 6.56 0.97 11.95
N ARG A 197 5.65 0.05 12.29
CA ARG A 197 4.69 -0.51 11.34
C ARG A 197 3.47 0.40 11.17
N VAL A 198 3.13 0.71 9.92
CA VAL A 198 1.91 1.41 9.51
C VAL A 198 1.13 0.51 8.55
N ASN A 199 -0.07 0.10 8.94
CA ASN A 199 -0.90 -0.78 8.14
C ASN A 199 -1.87 0.02 7.28
N PHE A 200 -1.98 -0.40 6.01
CA PHE A 200 -2.92 0.10 5.01
C PHE A 200 -3.93 -1.00 4.67
N PHE A 201 -5.13 -0.63 4.34
CA PHE A 201 -6.21 -1.57 4.06
C PHE A 201 -6.83 -1.30 2.68
N ALA A 202 -7.45 -2.32 2.11
CA ALA A 202 -8.24 -2.17 0.90
C ALA A 202 -9.34 -1.11 1.12
N LEU A 203 -9.59 -0.29 0.10
CA LEU A 203 -10.57 0.78 0.15
C LEU A 203 -12.00 0.24 -0.03
N SER A 204 -12.97 0.91 0.57
CA SER A 204 -14.38 0.62 0.23
C SER A 204 -14.69 1.01 -1.22
N LEU A 205 -15.74 0.43 -1.81
CA LEU A 205 -16.18 0.76 -3.16
C LEU A 205 -16.41 2.29 -3.34
N GLY A 206 -17.02 2.94 -2.35
CA GLY A 206 -17.23 4.38 -2.36
C GLY A 206 -15.92 5.19 -2.40
N HIS A 207 -14.91 4.77 -1.63
CA HIS A 207 -13.59 5.39 -1.67
C HIS A 207 -12.87 5.11 -3.00
N CYS A 208 -12.98 3.89 -3.57
CA CYS A 208 -12.44 3.60 -4.89
C CYS A 208 -13.02 4.53 -5.96
N LYS A 209 -14.35 4.72 -5.98
CA LYS A 209 -15.01 5.67 -6.87
C LYS A 209 -14.47 7.10 -6.71
N GLN A 210 -14.27 7.54 -5.46
CA GLN A 210 -13.70 8.87 -5.21
C GLN A 210 -12.29 9.02 -5.78
N VAL A 211 -11.44 8.00 -5.62
CA VAL A 211 -10.06 8.01 -6.16
C VAL A 211 -10.03 7.98 -7.68
N LEU A 212 -10.96 7.25 -8.32
CA LEU A 212 -11.01 7.04 -9.77
C LEU A 212 -11.76 8.16 -10.51
N ARG A 213 -12.59 8.95 -9.82
CA ARG A 213 -13.36 10.03 -10.43
C ARG A 213 -12.46 11.03 -11.16
N GLY A 214 -12.80 11.34 -12.40
CA GLY A 214 -12.01 12.20 -13.28
C GLY A 214 -10.71 11.60 -13.82
N LYS A 215 -10.42 10.32 -13.49
CA LYS A 215 -9.25 9.57 -13.99
C LYS A 215 -9.64 8.43 -14.92
N VAL A 216 -10.88 8.00 -14.84
CA VAL A 216 -11.51 7.02 -15.73
C VAL A 216 -12.82 7.62 -16.27
N PRO A 217 -13.34 7.17 -17.42
CA PRO A 217 -14.63 7.59 -17.93
C PRO A 217 -15.75 7.36 -16.90
N ASP A 218 -16.71 8.29 -16.82
CA ASP A 218 -17.79 8.19 -15.83
C ASP A 218 -18.65 6.94 -16.02
N GLU A 219 -18.83 6.50 -17.26
CA GLU A 219 -19.56 5.28 -17.63
C GLU A 219 -18.89 4.00 -17.08
N GLU A 220 -17.57 4.03 -16.89
CA GLU A 220 -16.76 2.90 -16.42
C GLU A 220 -16.44 2.99 -14.94
N LEU A 221 -16.73 4.11 -14.28
CA LEU A 221 -16.32 4.39 -12.91
C LEU A 221 -16.78 3.30 -11.91
N GLU A 222 -18.04 2.86 -12.03
CA GLU A 222 -18.60 1.81 -11.18
C GLU A 222 -17.88 0.49 -11.39
N THR A 223 -17.76 0.07 -12.65
CA THR A 223 -17.13 -1.19 -13.04
C THR A 223 -15.66 -1.22 -12.63
N MET A 224 -14.89 -0.17 -12.94
CA MET A 224 -13.47 -0.09 -12.57
C MET A 224 -13.25 -0.04 -11.06
N ALA A 225 -14.13 0.66 -10.33
CA ALA A 225 -14.06 0.68 -8.86
C ALA A 225 -14.32 -0.71 -8.24
N ARG A 226 -15.26 -1.50 -8.79
CA ARG A 226 -15.51 -2.88 -8.37
C ARG A 226 -14.33 -3.79 -8.69
N LEU A 227 -13.90 -3.79 -9.97
CA LEU A 227 -12.80 -4.63 -10.45
C LEU A 227 -11.48 -4.36 -9.72
N SER A 228 -11.27 -3.14 -9.24
CA SER A 228 -10.11 -2.80 -8.43
C SER A 228 -10.04 -3.56 -7.10
N ALA A 229 -11.13 -4.14 -6.63
CA ALA A 229 -11.23 -4.89 -5.37
C ALA A 229 -10.66 -4.13 -4.16
N GLY A 230 -10.90 -2.81 -4.10
CA GLY A 230 -10.36 -1.95 -3.04
C GLY A 230 -8.93 -1.43 -3.30
N LYS A 231 -8.37 -1.68 -4.49
CA LYS A 231 -7.01 -1.32 -4.91
C LYS A 231 -7.04 -0.37 -6.12
N PRO A 232 -7.54 0.87 -5.99
CA PRO A 232 -7.79 1.74 -7.14
C PRO A 232 -6.53 2.08 -7.94
N GLY A 233 -5.34 1.98 -7.36
CA GLY A 233 -4.08 2.15 -8.08
C GLY A 233 -3.86 1.10 -9.17
N LEU A 234 -4.39 -0.13 -9.01
CA LEU A 234 -4.34 -1.15 -10.06
C LEU A 234 -5.21 -0.74 -11.26
N ALA A 235 -6.42 -0.21 -11.01
CA ALA A 235 -7.29 0.27 -12.08
C ALA A 235 -6.69 1.45 -12.88
N LEU A 236 -5.72 2.17 -12.30
CA LEU A 236 -5.02 3.27 -12.96
C LEU A 236 -3.74 2.84 -13.69
N SER A 237 -3.18 1.69 -13.35
CA SER A 237 -1.92 1.20 -13.91
C SER A 237 -2.09 0.05 -14.91
N THR A 238 -3.26 -0.57 -14.94
CA THR A 238 -3.51 -1.80 -15.69
C THR A 238 -4.91 -1.76 -16.30
N ASP A 239 -5.07 -2.25 -17.50
CA ASP A 239 -6.39 -2.50 -18.07
C ASP A 239 -7.01 -3.76 -17.43
N LEU A 240 -7.78 -3.55 -16.37
CA LEU A 240 -8.42 -4.64 -15.64
C LEU A 240 -9.44 -5.41 -16.48
N LYS A 241 -10.04 -4.78 -17.50
CA LYS A 241 -11.00 -5.47 -18.39
C LYS A 241 -10.28 -6.48 -19.29
N GLU A 242 -9.16 -6.07 -19.91
CA GLU A 242 -8.34 -6.97 -20.70
C GLU A 242 -7.80 -8.13 -19.86
N GLU A 243 -7.39 -7.86 -18.63
CA GLU A 243 -6.92 -8.88 -17.72
C GLU A 243 -7.99 -9.92 -17.36
N ILE A 244 -9.23 -9.48 -17.19
CA ILE A 244 -10.34 -10.40 -16.90
C ILE A 244 -10.71 -11.22 -18.14
N VAL A 245 -10.69 -10.61 -19.35
CA VAL A 245 -10.88 -11.35 -20.60
C VAL A 245 -9.79 -12.42 -20.76
N TRP A 246 -8.53 -12.05 -20.53
CA TRP A 246 -7.41 -13.01 -20.53
C TRP A 246 -7.63 -14.14 -19.49
N PHE A 247 -8.00 -13.80 -18.24
CA PHE A 247 -8.26 -14.78 -17.19
C PHE A 247 -9.40 -15.73 -17.57
N SER A 248 -10.52 -15.20 -18.08
CA SER A 248 -11.68 -16.00 -18.49
C SER A 248 -11.35 -16.94 -19.65
N GLY A 249 -10.52 -16.50 -20.59
CA GLY A 249 -10.01 -17.33 -21.67
C GLY A 249 -9.17 -18.50 -21.18
N LEU A 250 -8.24 -18.27 -20.24
CA LEU A 250 -7.45 -19.33 -19.63
C LEU A 250 -8.30 -20.28 -18.77
N LEU A 251 -9.29 -19.77 -18.07
CA LEU A 251 -10.23 -20.59 -17.30
C LEU A 251 -11.03 -21.54 -18.21
N LYS A 252 -11.54 -21.03 -19.34
CA LYS A 252 -12.22 -21.85 -20.36
C LYS A 252 -11.28 -22.92 -20.92
N ALA A 253 -10.07 -22.57 -21.32
CA ALA A 253 -9.10 -23.50 -21.85
C ALA A 253 -8.73 -24.60 -20.82
N MET A 254 -8.63 -24.25 -19.53
CA MET A 254 -8.39 -25.19 -18.44
C MET A 254 -9.55 -26.16 -18.23
N LEU A 255 -10.77 -25.66 -18.23
CA LEU A 255 -11.97 -26.49 -18.03
C LEU A 255 -12.25 -27.41 -19.21
N ASN A 256 -12.00 -26.96 -20.42
CA ASN A 256 -12.17 -27.75 -21.65
C ASN A 256 -10.99 -28.67 -22.00
N ALA A 257 -9.93 -28.66 -21.18
CA ALA A 257 -8.69 -29.38 -21.47
C ALA A 257 -8.03 -29.03 -22.83
N GLU A 258 -8.17 -27.77 -23.25
CA GLU A 258 -7.57 -27.22 -24.47
C GLU A 258 -6.07 -26.88 -24.28
N LYS A 259 -5.64 -26.74 -23.03
CA LYS A 259 -4.27 -26.46 -22.58
C LYS A 259 -3.90 -27.35 -21.42
N ASP A 260 -2.61 -27.61 -21.24
CA ASP A 260 -2.09 -28.51 -20.21
C ASP A 260 -1.03 -27.86 -19.30
N SER A 261 -0.68 -26.61 -19.55
CA SER A 261 0.34 -25.89 -18.81
C SER A 261 0.19 -24.37 -18.90
N TRP A 262 0.78 -23.69 -17.92
CA TRP A 262 1.00 -22.26 -17.91
C TRP A 262 2.13 -21.86 -18.87
N ALA A 263 1.99 -20.72 -19.56
CA ALA A 263 3.07 -20.21 -20.40
C ALA A 263 4.27 -19.74 -19.56
N SER A 264 4.01 -19.05 -18.46
CA SER A 264 5.05 -18.57 -17.56
C SER A 264 4.64 -18.72 -16.09
N ARG A 265 5.59 -18.49 -15.19
CA ARG A 265 5.33 -18.48 -13.75
C ARG A 265 4.51 -17.25 -13.32
N GLU A 266 4.80 -16.14 -13.97
CA GLU A 266 4.07 -14.89 -13.76
C GLU A 266 2.61 -15.01 -14.19
N GLU A 267 2.37 -15.68 -15.33
CA GLU A 267 1.02 -16.00 -15.79
C GLU A 267 0.28 -16.80 -14.73
N MET A 268 0.94 -17.82 -14.17
CA MET A 268 0.39 -18.67 -13.13
C MET A 268 0.07 -17.87 -11.86
N ASP A 269 1.01 -17.08 -11.31
CA ASP A 269 0.81 -16.29 -10.08
C ASP A 269 -0.35 -15.30 -10.25
N LYS A 270 -0.38 -14.58 -11.37
CA LYS A 270 -1.44 -13.65 -11.73
C LYS A 270 -2.79 -14.33 -11.85
N TRP A 271 -2.86 -15.48 -12.51
CA TRP A 271 -4.10 -16.23 -12.66
C TRP A 271 -4.68 -16.68 -11.31
N PHE A 272 -3.83 -17.10 -10.36
CA PHE A 272 -4.26 -17.45 -9.01
C PHE A 272 -4.90 -16.27 -8.26
N GLU A 273 -4.52 -15.03 -8.52
CA GLU A 273 -5.18 -13.86 -7.92
C GLU A 273 -6.63 -13.72 -8.38
N TYR A 274 -6.86 -13.90 -9.69
CA TYR A 274 -8.20 -13.80 -10.28
C TYR A 274 -9.11 -14.96 -9.88
N VAL A 275 -8.60 -16.20 -9.88
CA VAL A 275 -9.43 -17.35 -9.49
C VAL A 275 -9.86 -17.29 -8.03
N LEU A 276 -9.00 -16.83 -7.14
CA LEU A 276 -9.36 -16.64 -5.73
C LEU A 276 -10.44 -15.56 -5.57
N THR A 277 -10.37 -14.49 -6.36
CA THR A 277 -11.42 -13.46 -6.39
C THR A 277 -12.74 -14.04 -6.91
N MET A 278 -12.70 -14.83 -7.97
CA MET A 278 -13.88 -15.53 -8.51
C MET A 278 -14.50 -16.49 -7.48
N MET A 279 -13.69 -17.28 -6.78
CA MET A 279 -14.18 -18.19 -5.73
C MET A 279 -14.80 -17.43 -4.55
N ARG A 280 -14.20 -16.29 -4.16
CA ARG A 280 -14.78 -15.38 -3.16
C ARG A 280 -16.14 -14.88 -3.62
N ASP A 281 -16.27 -14.45 -4.86
CA ASP A 281 -17.54 -13.97 -5.42
C ASP A 281 -18.59 -15.08 -5.45
N ALA A 282 -18.21 -16.32 -5.78
CA ALA A 282 -19.11 -17.47 -5.72
C ALA A 282 -19.63 -17.75 -4.29
N ALA A 283 -18.75 -17.67 -3.29
CA ALA A 283 -19.14 -17.80 -1.89
C ALA A 283 -20.06 -16.67 -1.42
N VAL A 284 -19.75 -15.42 -1.79
CA VAL A 284 -20.60 -14.26 -1.48
C VAL A 284 -21.98 -14.42 -2.13
N PHE A 285 -22.03 -14.78 -3.40
CA PHE A 285 -23.30 -15.00 -4.10
C PHE A 285 -24.12 -16.13 -3.48
N ARG A 286 -23.46 -17.21 -3.05
CA ARG A 286 -24.12 -18.33 -2.34
C ARG A 286 -24.80 -17.88 -1.04
N ILE A 287 -24.17 -16.97 -0.30
CA ILE A 287 -24.67 -16.50 1.01
C ILE A 287 -25.73 -15.42 0.85
N THR A 288 -25.51 -14.45 -0.04
CA THR A 288 -26.29 -13.22 -0.11
C THR A 288 -27.33 -13.23 -1.21
N ALA A 289 -27.14 -14.03 -2.26
CA ALA A 289 -27.89 -14.00 -3.53
C ALA A 289 -27.90 -12.58 -4.18
N ASP A 290 -26.98 -11.69 -3.77
CA ASP A 290 -26.91 -10.29 -4.20
C ASP A 290 -25.70 -10.08 -5.11
N ALA A 291 -25.97 -9.90 -6.40
CA ALA A 291 -24.95 -9.64 -7.41
C ALA A 291 -24.24 -8.28 -7.20
N SER A 292 -24.85 -7.33 -6.48
CA SER A 292 -24.24 -6.01 -6.23
C SER A 292 -23.00 -6.08 -5.36
N GLN A 293 -22.81 -7.15 -4.60
CA GLN A 293 -21.66 -7.39 -3.72
C GLN A 293 -20.48 -8.10 -4.41
N LEU A 294 -20.66 -8.52 -5.65
CA LEU A 294 -19.63 -9.20 -6.43
C LEU A 294 -18.64 -8.20 -7.01
N ILE A 295 -17.38 -8.58 -7.03
CA ILE A 295 -16.31 -7.81 -7.68
C ILE A 295 -16.45 -7.89 -9.21
N ASN A 296 -16.73 -9.09 -9.72
CA ASN A 296 -16.85 -9.38 -11.15
C ASN A 296 -18.29 -9.32 -11.67
N ALA A 297 -19.18 -8.55 -11.01
CA ALA A 297 -20.60 -8.49 -11.35
C ALA A 297 -20.90 -8.07 -12.80
N ASP A 298 -20.06 -7.16 -13.33
CA ASP A 298 -20.26 -6.54 -14.64
C ASP A 298 -19.63 -7.34 -15.79
N MET A 299 -18.84 -8.40 -15.49
CA MET A 299 -18.16 -9.22 -16.49
C MET A 299 -18.97 -10.47 -16.79
N ALA A 300 -19.66 -10.49 -17.95
CA ALA A 300 -20.62 -11.52 -18.32
C ALA A 300 -20.08 -12.95 -18.23
N ASP A 301 -18.87 -13.20 -18.77
CA ASP A 301 -18.24 -14.51 -18.77
C ASP A 301 -17.95 -15.04 -17.36
N LEU A 302 -17.41 -14.21 -16.50
CA LEU A 302 -17.10 -14.61 -15.11
C LEU A 302 -18.35 -14.72 -14.26
N ARG A 303 -19.34 -13.86 -14.48
CA ARG A 303 -20.62 -13.91 -13.80
C ARG A 303 -21.32 -15.25 -14.00
N GLU A 304 -21.24 -15.84 -15.20
CA GLU A 304 -21.80 -17.16 -15.46
C GLU A 304 -21.17 -18.25 -14.56
N TYR A 305 -19.82 -18.27 -14.46
CA TYR A 305 -19.12 -19.22 -13.59
C TYR A 305 -19.43 -18.99 -12.11
N VAL A 306 -19.43 -17.73 -11.66
CA VAL A 306 -19.77 -17.35 -10.29
C VAL A 306 -21.19 -17.80 -9.93
N HIS A 307 -22.16 -17.57 -10.83
CA HIS A 307 -23.55 -17.98 -10.63
C HIS A 307 -23.71 -19.50 -10.63
N LYS A 308 -23.04 -20.23 -11.53
CA LYS A 308 -23.05 -21.70 -11.53
C LYS A 308 -22.51 -22.26 -10.22
N LEU A 309 -21.31 -21.83 -9.81
CA LEU A 309 -20.71 -22.24 -8.54
C LEU A 309 -21.61 -21.87 -7.35
N GLY A 310 -22.08 -20.63 -7.26
CA GLY A 310 -22.87 -20.16 -6.13
C GLY A 310 -24.27 -20.76 -6.06
N LYS A 311 -24.88 -21.16 -7.18
CA LYS A 311 -26.24 -21.75 -7.22
C LYS A 311 -26.22 -23.25 -6.98
N TYR A 312 -25.27 -23.96 -7.57
CA TYR A 312 -25.31 -25.43 -7.64
C TYR A 312 -24.30 -26.12 -6.71
N THR A 313 -23.30 -25.40 -6.19
CA THR A 313 -22.25 -25.97 -5.33
C THR A 313 -22.51 -25.60 -3.87
N GLU A 314 -22.30 -26.54 -2.96
CA GLU A 314 -22.41 -26.29 -1.52
C GLU A 314 -21.32 -25.30 -1.06
N LEU A 315 -21.67 -24.41 -0.11
CA LEU A 315 -20.75 -23.41 0.41
C LEU A 315 -19.45 -24.03 0.93
N GLN A 316 -19.54 -25.18 1.63
CA GLN A 316 -18.36 -25.85 2.16
C GLN A 316 -17.40 -26.27 1.06
N VAL A 317 -17.90 -26.79 -0.06
CA VAL A 317 -17.09 -27.19 -1.22
C VAL A 317 -16.40 -25.96 -1.84
N ILE A 318 -17.09 -24.84 -1.98
CA ILE A 318 -16.50 -23.59 -2.47
C ILE A 318 -15.37 -23.12 -1.55
N ILE A 319 -15.58 -23.18 -0.22
CA ILE A 319 -14.58 -22.81 0.77
C ILE A 319 -13.37 -23.75 0.71
N ASP A 320 -13.56 -25.04 0.55
CA ASP A 320 -12.49 -26.00 0.50
C ASP A 320 -11.65 -25.85 -0.78
N ILE A 321 -12.29 -25.62 -1.94
CA ILE A 321 -11.59 -25.27 -3.18
C ILE A 321 -10.77 -23.97 -3.00
N TYR A 322 -11.36 -22.94 -2.39
CA TYR A 322 -10.67 -21.69 -2.10
C TYR A 322 -9.42 -21.90 -1.25
N LYS A 323 -9.52 -22.71 -0.18
CA LYS A 323 -8.39 -23.04 0.70
C LYS A 323 -7.27 -23.75 -0.06
N GLU A 324 -7.61 -24.76 -0.86
CA GLU A 324 -6.64 -25.49 -1.68
C GLU A 324 -5.93 -24.58 -2.70
N LEU A 325 -6.68 -23.74 -3.42
CA LEU A 325 -6.12 -22.77 -4.34
C LEU A 325 -5.20 -21.75 -3.63
N SER A 326 -5.59 -21.31 -2.44
CA SER A 326 -4.77 -20.41 -1.61
C SER A 326 -3.49 -21.06 -1.14
N LEU A 327 -3.55 -22.35 -0.78
CA LEU A 327 -2.37 -23.14 -0.41
C LEU A 327 -1.41 -23.26 -1.60
N VAL A 328 -1.91 -23.64 -2.78
CA VAL A 328 -1.10 -23.73 -4.00
C VAL A 328 -0.47 -22.38 -4.33
N LYS A 329 -1.22 -21.29 -4.25
CA LYS A 329 -0.66 -19.93 -4.43
C LYS A 329 0.49 -19.65 -3.47
N GLY A 330 0.34 -20.01 -2.19
CA GLY A 330 1.41 -19.88 -1.19
C GLY A 330 2.68 -20.66 -1.54
N LEU A 331 2.51 -21.81 -2.20
CA LEU A 331 3.61 -22.69 -2.60
C LEU A 331 4.31 -22.27 -3.90
N LEU A 332 3.78 -21.31 -4.66
CA LEU A 332 4.39 -20.83 -5.91
C LEU A 332 5.82 -20.30 -5.71
N MET A 333 6.15 -19.86 -4.52
CA MET A 333 7.52 -19.46 -4.17
C MET A 333 8.56 -20.61 -4.29
N PHE A 334 8.12 -21.86 -4.19
CA PHE A 334 9.00 -23.07 -4.23
C PHE A 334 9.18 -23.66 -5.63
N ASN A 335 8.96 -22.90 -6.67
CA ASN A 335 9.22 -23.32 -8.05
C ASN A 335 8.42 -24.56 -8.49
N LEU A 336 7.10 -24.56 -8.29
CA LEU A 336 6.21 -25.65 -8.66
C LEU A 336 6.27 -25.96 -10.17
N ASN A 337 6.07 -27.24 -10.51
CA ASN A 337 5.95 -27.68 -11.89
C ASN A 337 4.65 -27.12 -12.51
N LYS A 338 4.78 -26.40 -13.63
CA LYS A 338 3.67 -25.67 -14.27
C LYS A 338 2.54 -26.61 -14.73
N SER A 339 2.87 -27.72 -15.40
CA SER A 339 1.87 -28.65 -15.91
C SER A 339 1.16 -29.41 -14.78
N LEU A 340 1.90 -29.83 -13.75
CA LEU A 340 1.31 -30.50 -12.59
C LEU A 340 0.35 -29.57 -11.85
N THR A 341 0.76 -28.31 -11.64
CA THR A 341 -0.07 -27.28 -10.98
C THR A 341 -1.32 -26.99 -11.80
N TRP A 342 -1.19 -26.91 -13.15
CA TRP A 342 -2.32 -26.72 -14.05
C TRP A 342 -3.35 -27.84 -13.90
N ASN A 343 -2.91 -29.10 -14.02
CA ASN A 343 -3.80 -30.26 -13.96
C ASN A 343 -4.47 -30.41 -12.59
N TYR A 344 -3.73 -30.15 -11.52
CA TYR A 344 -4.29 -30.15 -10.16
C TYR A 344 -5.39 -29.09 -10.00
N THR A 345 -5.09 -27.87 -10.43
CA THR A 345 -6.03 -26.73 -10.37
C THR A 345 -7.28 -27.01 -11.22
N ALA A 346 -7.10 -27.53 -12.44
CA ALA A 346 -8.21 -27.94 -13.29
C ALA A 346 -9.11 -28.99 -12.63
N SER A 347 -8.50 -29.99 -11.98
CA SER A 347 -9.24 -31.02 -11.23
C SER A 347 -10.07 -30.44 -10.08
N LEU A 348 -9.47 -29.49 -9.32
CA LEU A 348 -10.19 -28.82 -8.24
C LEU A 348 -11.41 -28.03 -8.74
N LEU A 349 -11.23 -27.23 -9.80
CA LEU A 349 -12.32 -26.40 -10.35
C LEU A 349 -13.42 -27.26 -10.97
N ARG A 350 -13.09 -28.35 -11.65
CA ARG A 350 -14.09 -29.28 -12.21
C ARG A 350 -14.95 -29.91 -11.11
N LYS A 351 -14.42 -30.24 -9.94
CA LYS A 351 -15.21 -30.71 -8.80
C LYS A 351 -16.31 -29.73 -8.37
N GLY A 352 -16.04 -28.44 -8.47
CA GLY A 352 -17.04 -27.41 -8.14
C GLY A 352 -18.00 -27.05 -9.27
N LEU A 353 -17.61 -27.26 -10.53
CA LEU A 353 -18.37 -26.84 -11.72
C LEU A 353 -19.13 -27.98 -12.40
N VAL A 354 -18.79 -29.24 -12.09
CA VAL A 354 -19.48 -30.41 -12.61
C VAL A 354 -20.53 -30.84 -11.58
N VAL A 355 -21.68 -30.25 -11.66
CA VAL A 355 -22.95 -30.76 -11.11
C VAL A 355 -23.97 -30.74 -12.22
#